data_ba013c28d8cc99aa1c18160f9f0e69ad
#
_entry.id   ba013c28d8cc99aa1c18160f9f0e69ad
#
_cell.length_a   1.000
_cell.length_b   1.000
_cell.length_c   1.000
_cell.angle_alpha   90.00
_cell.angle_beta   90.00
_cell.angle_gamma   90.00
#
_symmetry.space_group_name_H-M   'P 1'
#
loop_
_entity.id
_entity.type
_entity.pdbx_description
1 polymer ?
#
loop_
_entity_poly.entity_id
_entity_poly.type
_entity_poly.pdbx_seq_one_letter_code
_entity_poly.pdbx_strand_id
1 'polypeptide(L)'
;MKIQTLSDLKLVKKEIDAQAKAREALAAAQAAALKKAQAEKELFATSVGRVKPLLAPKKAQLVVDLPEPIPVQRQLDEQAVLREALSDEWDTSSLLDTDEALSFRRPGVGADVVRKLRRGEWSVQAQLDLHNQRTEEARQMLGQFIRESHKNGLRCVRVVHGKGLGSLGKVSVLKPKVQSWLIQKNQVIAFVQATPLQGGAGALVVLLQGGPARSERVRQATNAKTPNPAI
;
A
#
# COMPACT_ATOMS: atom_id res chain seq x y z
N MET A 1 14.16 -33.37 37.04
CA MET A 1 14.72 -34.73 37.12
C MET A 1 14.70 -35.16 38.58
N LYS A 2 14.14 -36.35 38.93
CA LYS A 2 14.20 -36.87 40.29
C LYS A 2 15.47 -37.71 40.38
N ILE A 3 16.42 -37.29 41.22
CA ILE A 3 17.67 -37.99 41.46
C ILE A 3 17.36 -39.15 42.42
N GLN A 4 17.54 -40.40 41.97
CA GLN A 4 17.22 -41.59 42.77
C GLN A 4 18.43 -42.48 43.06
N THR A 5 19.58 -42.26 42.44
CA THR A 5 20.76 -43.08 42.61
C THR A 5 22.06 -42.27 42.77
N LEU A 6 23.09 -42.87 43.45
CA LEU A 6 24.42 -42.27 43.57
C LEU A 6 25.14 -42.06 42.21
N SER A 7 24.76 -42.80 41.20
CA SER A 7 25.25 -42.68 39.83
C SER A 7 24.75 -41.37 39.16
N ASP A 8 23.49 -40.97 39.44
CA ASP A 8 22.90 -39.77 38.90
C ASP A 8 23.57 -38.50 39.44
N LEU A 9 23.98 -38.55 40.72
CA LEU A 9 24.73 -37.47 41.35
C LEU A 9 26.11 -37.26 40.72
N LYS A 10 26.79 -38.33 40.27
CA LYS A 10 28.06 -38.22 39.57
C LYS A 10 27.91 -37.59 38.17
N LEU A 11 26.82 -37.89 37.49
CA LEU A 11 26.52 -37.28 36.19
C LEU A 11 26.21 -35.79 36.33
N VAL A 12 25.36 -35.42 37.28
CA VAL A 12 25.02 -34.00 37.56
C VAL A 12 26.27 -33.21 37.97
N LYS A 13 27.16 -33.80 38.83
CA LYS A 13 28.42 -33.15 39.15
C LYS A 13 29.30 -32.93 37.94
N LYS A 14 29.40 -33.92 37.02
CA LYS A 14 30.18 -33.79 35.79
C LYS A 14 29.63 -32.72 34.85
N GLU A 15 28.30 -32.57 34.80
CA GLU A 15 27.65 -31.50 34.00
C GLU A 15 27.90 -30.12 34.61
N ILE A 16 27.83 -29.99 35.95
CA ILE A 16 28.10 -28.71 36.64
C ILE A 16 29.56 -28.31 36.44
N ASP A 17 30.51 -29.26 36.58
CA ASP A 17 31.93 -29.00 36.35
C ASP A 17 32.22 -28.64 34.90
N ALA A 18 31.52 -29.25 33.92
CA ALA A 18 31.62 -28.91 32.52
C ALA A 18 31.06 -27.50 32.20
N GLN A 19 29.92 -27.16 32.83
CA GLN A 19 29.37 -25.82 32.71
C GLN A 19 30.24 -24.75 33.36
N ALA A 20 30.83 -25.03 34.51
CA ALA A 20 31.76 -24.11 35.16
C ALA A 20 32.99 -23.84 34.28
N LYS A 21 33.61 -24.88 33.72
CA LYS A 21 34.72 -24.75 32.78
C LYS A 21 34.36 -23.99 31.50
N ALA A 22 33.16 -24.20 30.96
CA ALA A 22 32.68 -23.47 29.81
C ALA A 22 32.47 -21.98 30.12
N ARG A 23 31.95 -21.64 31.29
CA ARG A 23 31.82 -20.23 31.74
C ARG A 23 33.16 -19.56 31.94
N GLU A 24 34.13 -20.24 32.56
CA GLU A 24 35.49 -19.74 32.72
C GLU A 24 36.20 -19.50 31.39
N ALA A 25 36.05 -20.44 30.43
CA ALA A 25 36.61 -20.29 29.09
C ALA A 25 35.99 -19.10 28.33
N LEU A 26 34.68 -18.90 28.50
CA LEU A 26 33.95 -17.79 27.87
C LEU A 26 34.35 -16.43 28.49
N ALA A 27 34.51 -16.39 29.80
CA ALA A 27 34.98 -15.21 30.52
C ALA A 27 36.44 -14.86 30.14
N ALA A 28 37.29 -15.85 30.02
CA ALA A 28 38.68 -15.67 29.59
C ALA A 28 38.76 -15.17 28.14
N ALA A 29 37.91 -15.70 27.25
CA ALA A 29 37.84 -15.23 25.86
C ALA A 29 37.35 -13.77 25.75
N GLN A 30 36.34 -13.40 26.54
CA GLN A 30 35.85 -12.02 26.61
C GLN A 30 36.92 -11.06 27.19
N ALA A 31 37.62 -11.46 28.23
CA ALA A 31 38.71 -10.66 28.79
C ALA A 31 39.89 -10.50 27.82
N ALA A 32 40.20 -11.52 27.04
CA ALA A 32 41.21 -11.45 25.99
C ALA A 32 40.80 -10.54 24.85
N ALA A 33 39.51 -10.58 24.44
CA ALA A 33 38.97 -9.68 23.39
C ALA A 33 38.97 -8.22 23.83
N LEU A 34 38.61 -7.94 25.09
CA LEU A 34 38.67 -6.60 25.67
C LEU A 34 40.10 -6.05 25.73
N LYS A 35 41.05 -6.89 26.14
CA LYS A 35 42.49 -6.51 26.16
C LYS A 35 43.00 -6.22 24.77
N LYS A 36 42.63 -6.99 23.74
CA LYS A 36 43.01 -6.71 22.36
C LYS A 36 42.42 -5.40 21.88
N ALA A 37 41.14 -5.13 22.11
CA ALA A 37 40.48 -3.89 21.74
C ALA A 37 41.09 -2.65 22.45
N GLN A 38 41.50 -2.81 23.69
CA GLN A 38 42.22 -1.75 24.43
C GLN A 38 43.63 -1.51 23.85
N ALA A 39 44.36 -2.58 23.58
CA ALA A 39 45.71 -2.47 22.96
C ALA A 39 45.65 -1.82 21.56
N GLU A 40 44.64 -2.10 20.74
CA GLU A 40 44.43 -1.46 19.44
C GLU A 40 44.14 0.04 19.58
N LYS A 41 43.36 0.45 20.58
CA LYS A 41 43.09 1.87 20.88
C LYS A 41 44.39 2.59 21.36
N GLU A 42 45.16 1.93 22.18
CA GLU A 42 46.45 2.48 22.68
C GLU A 42 47.49 2.58 21.57
N LEU A 43 47.55 1.61 20.65
CA LEU A 43 48.43 1.67 19.48
C LEU A 43 48.09 2.88 18.59
N PHE A 44 46.79 3.14 18.38
CA PHE A 44 46.36 4.30 17.62
C PHE A 44 46.77 5.62 18.34
N ALA A 45 46.49 5.70 19.64
CA ALA A 45 46.86 6.90 20.44
C ALA A 45 48.39 7.15 20.49
N THR A 46 49.18 6.07 20.49
CA THR A 46 50.63 6.14 20.52
C THR A 46 51.21 6.50 19.15
N SER A 47 50.64 5.97 18.06
CA SER A 47 51.14 6.23 16.71
C SER A 47 50.77 7.62 16.17
N VAL A 48 49.63 8.18 16.59
CA VAL A 48 49.18 9.51 16.14
C VAL A 48 49.73 10.64 17.04
N GLY A 49 50.22 10.33 18.24
CA GLY A 49 50.80 11.31 19.18
C GLY A 49 49.73 12.23 19.80
N ARG A 50 50.17 13.32 20.41
CA ARG A 50 49.29 14.34 21.01
C ARG A 50 48.53 15.11 19.92
N VAL A 51 47.35 14.71 19.59
CA VAL A 51 46.44 15.46 18.71
C VAL A 51 45.77 16.59 19.48
N LYS A 52 45.88 17.82 18.99
CA LYS A 52 45.02 18.91 19.44
C LYS A 52 43.60 18.66 18.90
N PRO A 53 42.55 18.52 19.75
CA PRO A 53 41.22 18.43 19.23
C PRO A 53 40.87 19.69 18.44
N LEU A 54 40.38 19.51 17.23
CA LEU A 54 39.85 20.60 16.44
C LEU A 54 38.70 21.23 17.25
N LEU A 55 38.79 22.55 17.44
CA LEU A 55 37.69 23.33 18.00
C LEU A 55 36.45 23.00 17.16
N ALA A 56 35.43 22.44 17.82
CA ALA A 56 34.19 22.14 17.15
C ALA A 56 33.69 23.41 16.42
N PRO A 57 33.48 23.38 15.12
CA PRO A 57 32.94 24.53 14.43
C PRO A 57 31.64 24.92 15.11
N LYS A 58 31.50 26.22 15.44
CA LYS A 58 30.22 26.76 15.93
C LYS A 58 29.19 26.53 14.83
N LYS A 59 28.59 25.34 14.81
CA LYS A 59 27.47 25.07 13.93
C LYS A 59 26.33 25.94 14.43
N ALA A 60 25.96 26.95 13.66
CA ALA A 60 24.69 27.65 13.87
C ALA A 60 23.60 26.58 13.80
N GLN A 61 22.94 26.37 14.92
CA GLN A 61 21.72 25.56 14.90
C GLN A 61 20.68 26.44 14.21
N LEU A 62 20.49 26.20 12.91
CA LEU A 62 19.31 26.68 12.22
C LEU A 62 18.14 25.95 12.86
N VAL A 63 17.47 26.60 13.78
CA VAL A 63 16.15 26.20 14.23
C VAL A 63 15.24 26.43 13.03
N VAL A 64 15.06 25.40 12.22
CA VAL A 64 14.02 25.41 11.20
C VAL A 64 12.73 25.25 12.01
N ASP A 65 11.95 26.31 12.12
CA ASP A 65 10.57 26.23 12.59
C ASP A 65 9.86 25.28 11.61
N LEU A 66 9.76 24.02 12.02
CA LEU A 66 8.97 23.04 11.27
C LEU A 66 7.52 23.55 11.31
N PRO A 67 6.89 23.77 10.16
CA PRO A 67 5.48 24.14 10.13
C PRO A 67 4.69 23.09 10.92
N GLU A 68 3.70 23.56 11.69
CA GLU A 68 2.81 22.66 12.43
C GLU A 68 2.30 21.56 11.50
N PRO A 69 2.24 20.31 11.95
CA PRO A 69 1.75 19.21 11.16
C PRO A 69 0.25 19.38 10.87
N ILE A 70 -0.04 20.22 9.88
CA ILE A 70 -1.42 20.42 9.40
C ILE A 70 -1.77 19.15 8.62
N PRO A 71 -2.85 18.45 8.98
CA PRO A 71 -3.29 17.24 8.29
C PRO A 71 -3.93 17.59 6.94
N VAL A 72 -3.13 18.14 6.02
CA VAL A 72 -3.58 18.64 4.71
C VAL A 72 -4.31 17.54 3.94
N GLN A 73 -3.82 16.30 4.01
CA GLN A 73 -4.45 15.17 3.35
C GLN A 73 -5.85 14.90 3.88
N ARG A 74 -6.03 14.98 5.21
CA ARG A 74 -7.33 14.81 5.84
C ARG A 74 -8.31 15.89 5.42
N GLN A 75 -7.86 17.16 5.38
CA GLN A 75 -8.68 18.29 4.95
C GLN A 75 -9.11 18.14 3.47
N LEU A 76 -8.21 17.70 2.59
CA LEU A 76 -8.53 17.41 1.21
C LEU A 76 -9.51 16.25 1.07
N ASP A 77 -9.37 15.21 1.87
CA ASP A 77 -10.29 14.08 1.90
C ASP A 77 -11.67 14.49 2.42
N GLU A 78 -11.74 15.32 3.47
CA GLU A 78 -13.00 15.87 3.98
C GLU A 78 -13.71 16.77 2.94
N GLN A 79 -12.95 17.63 2.24
CA GLN A 79 -13.50 18.46 1.16
C GLN A 79 -13.97 17.61 -0.04
N ALA A 80 -13.26 16.52 -0.34
CA ALA A 80 -13.67 15.59 -1.39
C ALA A 80 -15.00 14.89 -1.02
N VAL A 81 -15.15 14.49 0.25
CA VAL A 81 -16.40 13.91 0.77
C VAL A 81 -17.56 14.90 0.70
N LEU A 82 -17.34 16.18 1.09
CA LEU A 82 -18.37 17.21 1.00
C LEU A 82 -18.79 17.49 -0.45
N ARG A 83 -17.85 17.60 -1.39
CA ARG A 83 -18.17 17.74 -2.82
C ARG A 83 -18.98 16.56 -3.35
N GLU A 84 -18.62 15.37 -2.91
CA GLU A 84 -19.30 14.14 -3.29
C GLU A 84 -20.74 14.10 -2.73
N ALA A 85 -20.95 14.59 -1.51
CA ALA A 85 -22.26 14.68 -0.88
C ALA A 85 -23.21 15.65 -1.58
N LEU A 86 -22.68 16.74 -2.16
CA LEU A 86 -23.48 17.76 -2.84
C LEU A 86 -23.92 17.36 -4.25
N SER A 87 -23.37 16.31 -4.83
CA SER A 87 -23.62 15.93 -6.22
C SER A 87 -24.50 14.69 -6.41
N ASP A 88 -25.31 14.34 -5.42
CA ASP A 88 -26.25 13.20 -5.51
C ASP A 88 -27.37 13.37 -6.57
N GLU A 89 -27.63 14.60 -7.02
CA GLU A 89 -28.68 14.94 -8.00
C GLU A 89 -28.17 15.00 -9.45
N TRP A 90 -26.91 14.64 -9.72
CA TRP A 90 -26.39 14.71 -11.07
C TRP A 90 -27.01 13.63 -11.94
N ASP A 91 -27.78 14.06 -12.93
CA ASP A 91 -28.31 13.20 -13.98
C ASP A 91 -27.17 12.75 -14.92
N THR A 92 -26.76 11.50 -14.76
CA THR A 92 -25.70 10.87 -15.54
C THR A 92 -26.21 10.17 -16.79
N SER A 93 -27.53 10.18 -17.03
CA SER A 93 -28.15 9.45 -18.13
C SER A 93 -27.66 9.91 -19.50
N SER A 94 -27.29 11.21 -19.62
CA SER A 94 -26.76 11.80 -20.87
C SER A 94 -25.29 11.44 -21.16
N LEU A 95 -24.54 10.97 -20.14
CA LEU A 95 -23.11 10.64 -20.27
C LEU A 95 -22.85 9.15 -20.50
N LEU A 96 -23.88 8.33 -20.32
CA LEU A 96 -23.79 6.91 -20.56
C LEU A 96 -24.19 6.64 -22.00
N ASP A 97 -23.25 6.09 -22.78
CA ASP A 97 -23.61 5.52 -24.07
C ASP A 97 -24.71 4.49 -23.87
N THR A 98 -25.89 4.77 -24.42
CA THR A 98 -27.15 3.99 -24.28
C THR A 98 -27.13 2.70 -25.10
N ASP A 99 -25.98 2.11 -25.29
CA ASP A 99 -25.86 0.79 -25.90
C ASP A 99 -26.27 -0.30 -24.89
N GLU A 100 -26.81 -1.41 -25.38
CA GLU A 100 -27.15 -2.62 -24.60
C GLU A 100 -25.99 -3.10 -23.70
N ALA A 101 -24.77 -2.64 -23.97
CA ALA A 101 -23.57 -2.84 -23.20
C ALA A 101 -23.13 -1.53 -22.55
N LEU A 102 -23.74 -1.21 -21.42
CA LEU A 102 -23.40 -0.05 -20.59
C LEU A 102 -21.91 0.22 -20.51
N SER A 103 -21.46 1.36 -21.02
CA SER A 103 -20.08 1.80 -20.94
C SER A 103 -19.95 3.29 -20.68
N PHE A 104 -18.89 3.64 -20.00
CA PHE A 104 -18.48 5.02 -19.76
C PHE A 104 -16.99 5.17 -20.04
N ARG A 105 -16.61 6.29 -20.62
CA ARG A 105 -15.21 6.72 -20.76
C ARG A 105 -15.09 8.22 -20.55
N ARG A 106 -14.01 8.64 -19.93
CA ARG A 106 -13.72 10.07 -19.79
C ARG A 106 -13.37 10.69 -21.15
N PRO A 107 -13.67 11.97 -21.34
CA PRO A 107 -13.14 12.74 -22.48
C PRO A 107 -11.61 12.59 -22.54
N GLY A 108 -11.08 12.38 -23.76
CA GLY A 108 -9.65 12.14 -23.98
C GLY A 108 -9.21 10.67 -23.88
N VAL A 109 -10.07 9.76 -23.46
CA VAL A 109 -9.79 8.31 -23.46
C VAL A 109 -10.26 7.71 -24.79
N GLY A 110 -9.37 7.00 -25.48
CA GLY A 110 -9.68 6.35 -26.76
C GLY A 110 -10.74 5.26 -26.64
N ALA A 111 -11.59 5.09 -27.64
CA ALA A 111 -12.59 4.02 -27.69
C ALA A 111 -11.98 2.61 -27.61
N ASP A 112 -10.72 2.47 -27.99
CA ASP A 112 -9.96 1.22 -27.91
C ASP A 112 -9.82 0.71 -26.47
N VAL A 113 -9.73 1.62 -25.49
CA VAL A 113 -9.65 1.28 -24.06
C VAL A 113 -10.92 0.56 -23.63
N VAL A 114 -12.09 1.07 -24.02
CA VAL A 114 -13.39 0.44 -23.71
C VAL A 114 -13.51 -0.92 -24.40
N ARG A 115 -13.10 -1.02 -25.67
CA ARG A 115 -13.11 -2.31 -26.40
C ARG A 115 -12.20 -3.36 -25.74
N LYS A 116 -11.01 -2.97 -25.34
CA LYS A 116 -10.07 -3.84 -24.60
C LYS A 116 -10.63 -4.26 -23.26
N LEU A 117 -11.29 -3.32 -22.53
CA LEU A 117 -11.90 -3.60 -21.24
C LEU A 117 -13.05 -4.61 -21.38
N ARG A 118 -13.90 -4.48 -22.40
CA ARG A 118 -14.99 -5.44 -22.72
C ARG A 118 -14.46 -6.82 -23.09
N ARG A 119 -13.32 -6.91 -23.79
CA ARG A 119 -12.68 -8.17 -24.15
C ARG A 119 -11.96 -8.83 -22.97
N GLY A 120 -11.86 -8.14 -21.83
CA GLY A 120 -11.17 -8.68 -20.66
C GLY A 120 -9.64 -8.72 -20.79
N GLU A 121 -9.06 -7.88 -21.67
CA GLU A 121 -7.60 -7.78 -21.81
C GLU A 121 -6.92 -7.22 -20.55
N TRP A 122 -7.70 -6.67 -19.61
CA TRP A 122 -7.24 -6.17 -18.33
C TRP A 122 -7.58 -7.18 -17.24
N SER A 123 -6.58 -7.72 -16.56
CA SER A 123 -6.80 -8.60 -15.42
C SER A 123 -7.43 -7.83 -14.26
N VAL A 124 -8.51 -8.34 -13.70
CA VAL A 124 -9.14 -7.80 -12.50
C VAL A 124 -8.22 -8.07 -11.31
N GLN A 125 -7.79 -7.00 -10.64
CA GLN A 125 -6.80 -7.05 -9.54
C GLN A 125 -7.45 -7.01 -8.16
N ALA A 126 -8.64 -6.43 -8.06
CA ALA A 126 -9.42 -6.39 -6.82
C ALA A 126 -10.91 -6.38 -7.13
N GLN A 127 -11.71 -6.74 -6.13
CA GLN A 127 -13.17 -6.80 -6.25
C GLN A 127 -13.82 -6.19 -5.02
N LEU A 128 -14.90 -5.44 -5.24
CA LEU A 128 -15.81 -4.96 -4.21
C LEU A 128 -17.20 -5.56 -4.46
N ASP A 129 -17.82 -6.04 -3.40
CA ASP A 129 -19.19 -6.52 -3.44
C ASP A 129 -20.10 -5.61 -2.62
N LEU A 130 -21.11 -5.05 -3.30
CA LEU A 130 -22.10 -4.11 -2.75
C LEU A 130 -23.52 -4.72 -2.73
N HIS A 131 -23.67 -5.99 -3.10
CA HIS A 131 -24.99 -6.60 -3.11
C HIS A 131 -25.58 -6.62 -1.69
N ASN A 132 -26.87 -6.38 -1.55
CA ASN A 132 -27.58 -6.30 -0.27
C ASN A 132 -27.14 -5.16 0.68
N GLN A 133 -26.25 -4.26 0.25
CA GLN A 133 -25.87 -3.09 1.04
C GLN A 133 -26.91 -1.97 0.89
N ARG A 134 -27.05 -1.17 1.93
CA ARG A 134 -27.85 0.07 1.88
C ARG A 134 -27.12 1.10 1.02
N THR A 135 -27.87 2.02 0.42
CA THR A 135 -27.32 3.03 -0.50
C THR A 135 -26.15 3.80 0.11
N GLU A 136 -26.31 4.29 1.35
CA GLU A 136 -25.28 5.05 2.03
C GLU A 136 -24.02 4.24 2.33
N GLU A 137 -24.18 3.01 2.80
CA GLU A 137 -23.08 2.10 3.07
C GLU A 137 -22.34 1.74 1.77
N ALA A 138 -23.10 1.42 0.71
CA ALA A 138 -22.55 1.12 -0.60
C ALA A 138 -21.73 2.29 -1.17
N ARG A 139 -22.20 3.52 -0.97
CA ARG A 139 -21.51 4.74 -1.38
C ARG A 139 -20.17 4.92 -0.67
N GLN A 140 -20.17 4.78 0.65
CA GLN A 140 -18.95 4.89 1.46
C GLN A 140 -17.95 3.80 1.11
N MET A 141 -18.40 2.55 1.03
CA MET A 141 -17.56 1.40 0.66
C MET A 141 -16.94 1.58 -0.73
N LEU A 142 -17.73 2.02 -1.73
CA LEU A 142 -17.23 2.30 -3.07
C LEU A 142 -16.19 3.41 -3.06
N GLY A 143 -16.46 4.51 -2.36
CA GLY A 143 -15.54 5.64 -2.25
C GLY A 143 -14.21 5.23 -1.65
N GLN A 144 -14.22 4.50 -0.55
CA GLN A 144 -13.03 3.98 0.10
C GLN A 144 -12.28 3.01 -0.81
N PHE A 145 -12.98 2.04 -1.41
CA PHE A 145 -12.39 1.04 -2.28
C PHE A 145 -11.65 1.65 -3.48
N ILE A 146 -12.25 2.64 -4.15
CA ILE A 146 -11.62 3.32 -5.30
C ILE A 146 -10.37 4.08 -4.86
N ARG A 147 -10.42 4.81 -3.74
CA ARG A 147 -9.25 5.52 -3.19
C ARG A 147 -8.11 4.57 -2.85
N GLU A 148 -8.40 3.50 -2.13
CA GLU A 148 -7.40 2.48 -1.74
C GLU A 148 -6.82 1.76 -2.97
N SER A 149 -7.67 1.35 -3.90
CA SER A 149 -7.24 0.69 -5.14
C SER A 149 -6.30 1.59 -5.95
N HIS A 150 -6.64 2.87 -6.10
CA HIS A 150 -5.80 3.84 -6.78
C HIS A 150 -4.47 4.08 -6.03
N LYS A 151 -4.51 4.23 -4.71
CA LYS A 151 -3.30 4.38 -3.86
C LYS A 151 -2.37 3.18 -3.98
N ASN A 152 -2.93 1.98 -4.04
CA ASN A 152 -2.18 0.73 -4.23
C ASN A 152 -1.73 0.50 -5.68
N GLY A 153 -2.02 1.41 -6.60
CA GLY A 153 -1.61 1.34 -7.99
C GLY A 153 -2.37 0.30 -8.83
N LEU A 154 -3.53 -0.17 -8.34
CA LEU A 154 -4.38 -1.09 -9.08
C LEU A 154 -4.99 -0.37 -10.29
N ARG A 155 -5.07 -1.10 -11.42
CA ARG A 155 -5.55 -0.53 -12.69
C ARG A 155 -6.94 -1.00 -13.06
N CYS A 156 -7.26 -2.24 -12.80
CA CYS A 156 -8.55 -2.82 -13.17
C CYS A 156 -9.17 -3.47 -11.97
N VAL A 157 -10.39 -3.05 -11.63
CA VAL A 157 -11.12 -3.55 -10.48
C VAL A 157 -12.55 -3.90 -10.88
N ARG A 158 -13.18 -4.82 -10.14
CA ARG A 158 -14.56 -5.22 -10.36
C ARG A 158 -15.44 -4.73 -9.20
N VAL A 159 -16.60 -4.16 -9.54
CA VAL A 159 -17.62 -3.72 -8.57
C VAL A 159 -18.90 -4.49 -8.84
N VAL A 160 -19.35 -5.26 -7.87
CA VAL A 160 -20.59 -6.04 -7.93
C VAL A 160 -21.68 -5.28 -7.19
N HIS A 161 -22.72 -4.83 -7.90
CA HIS A 161 -23.85 -4.09 -7.31
C HIS A 161 -25.12 -4.93 -7.23
N GLY A 162 -25.07 -6.14 -7.78
CA GLY A 162 -26.23 -7.04 -7.83
C GLY A 162 -27.19 -6.73 -8.96
N LYS A 163 -27.97 -7.74 -9.34
CA LYS A 163 -28.98 -7.67 -10.42
C LYS A 163 -30.32 -7.06 -9.97
N GLY A 164 -30.50 -6.83 -8.66
CA GLY A 164 -31.74 -6.29 -8.10
C GLY A 164 -32.87 -7.30 -7.98
N LEU A 165 -32.59 -8.61 -8.06
CA LEU A 165 -33.63 -9.67 -8.00
C LEU A 165 -34.38 -9.70 -6.66
N GLY A 166 -33.78 -9.17 -5.58
CA GLY A 166 -34.39 -9.05 -4.26
C GLY A 166 -35.10 -7.70 -3.99
N SER A 167 -35.08 -6.76 -4.94
CA SER A 167 -35.72 -5.44 -4.78
C SER A 167 -37.19 -5.48 -5.20
N LEU A 168 -38.04 -4.65 -4.57
CA LEU A 168 -39.41 -4.42 -5.02
C LEU A 168 -39.38 -3.99 -6.51
N GLY A 169 -40.09 -4.75 -7.36
CA GLY A 169 -40.09 -4.51 -8.80
C GLY A 169 -38.93 -5.12 -9.59
N LYS A 170 -38.06 -5.93 -8.95
CA LYS A 170 -36.92 -6.63 -9.58
C LYS A 170 -35.93 -5.68 -10.34
N VAL A 171 -35.88 -4.42 -9.92
CA VAL A 171 -34.98 -3.41 -10.48
C VAL A 171 -33.83 -3.16 -9.51
N SER A 172 -32.60 -3.12 -10.03
CA SER A 172 -31.42 -2.84 -9.21
C SER A 172 -31.36 -1.35 -8.86
N VAL A 173 -31.63 -1.01 -7.61
CA VAL A 173 -31.54 0.38 -7.10
C VAL A 173 -30.10 0.88 -7.08
N LEU A 174 -29.16 -0.02 -6.79
CA LEU A 174 -27.75 0.34 -6.71
C LEU A 174 -27.09 0.55 -8.09
N LYS A 175 -27.56 -0.12 -9.15
CA LYS A 175 -26.96 -0.02 -10.48
C LYS A 175 -26.81 1.44 -10.97
N PRO A 176 -27.86 2.25 -11.08
CA PRO A 176 -27.74 3.64 -11.56
C PRO A 176 -26.92 4.51 -10.60
N LYS A 177 -27.05 4.29 -9.29
CA LYS A 177 -26.29 5.05 -8.29
C LYS A 177 -24.78 4.77 -8.35
N VAL A 178 -24.39 3.49 -8.44
CA VAL A 178 -22.96 3.10 -8.58
C VAL A 178 -22.36 3.70 -9.84
N GLN A 179 -23.10 3.73 -10.95
CA GLN A 179 -22.64 4.36 -12.20
C GLN A 179 -22.41 5.86 -12.00
N SER A 180 -23.39 6.56 -11.43
CA SER A 180 -23.29 7.98 -11.11
C SER A 180 -22.08 8.27 -10.22
N TRP A 181 -21.89 7.52 -9.15
CA TRP A 181 -20.76 7.67 -8.24
C TRP A 181 -19.41 7.40 -8.91
N LEU A 182 -19.32 6.41 -9.81
CA LEU A 182 -18.09 6.11 -10.53
C LEU A 182 -17.70 7.23 -11.51
N ILE A 183 -18.68 7.85 -12.18
CA ILE A 183 -18.45 8.98 -13.10
C ILE A 183 -17.85 10.17 -12.35
N GLN A 184 -18.30 10.41 -11.12
CA GLN A 184 -17.82 11.51 -10.28
C GLN A 184 -16.39 11.31 -9.75
N LYS A 185 -15.89 10.05 -9.68
CA LYS A 185 -14.54 9.75 -9.19
C LYS A 185 -13.48 10.09 -10.22
N ASN A 186 -12.62 11.06 -9.92
CA ASN A 186 -11.50 11.45 -10.81
C ASN A 186 -10.54 10.31 -11.14
N GLN A 187 -10.42 9.33 -10.24
CA GLN A 187 -9.57 8.15 -10.41
C GLN A 187 -10.09 7.18 -11.48
N VAL A 188 -11.39 7.23 -11.80
CA VAL A 188 -12.01 6.34 -12.78
C VAL A 188 -11.82 6.90 -14.18
N ILE A 189 -11.24 6.11 -15.08
CA ILE A 189 -11.02 6.47 -16.50
C ILE A 189 -12.17 5.99 -17.37
N ALA A 190 -12.56 4.74 -17.18
CA ALA A 190 -13.61 4.08 -17.94
C ALA A 190 -14.19 2.94 -17.10
N PHE A 191 -15.43 2.56 -17.41
CA PHE A 191 -16.01 1.32 -16.92
C PHE A 191 -16.94 0.72 -17.95
N VAL A 192 -17.14 -0.58 -17.86
CA VAL A 192 -18.04 -1.36 -18.72
C VAL A 192 -18.82 -2.36 -17.89
N GLN A 193 -19.97 -2.81 -18.40
CA GLN A 193 -20.66 -3.94 -17.82
C GLN A 193 -19.78 -5.19 -17.89
N ALA A 194 -19.73 -5.95 -16.80
CA ALA A 194 -18.95 -7.19 -16.74
C ALA A 194 -19.48 -8.25 -17.73
N THR A 195 -18.59 -9.12 -18.17
CA THR A 195 -18.99 -10.27 -18.98
C THR A 195 -19.90 -11.23 -18.17
N PRO A 196 -20.71 -12.07 -18.81
CA PRO A 196 -21.57 -13.04 -18.12
C PRO A 196 -20.82 -13.90 -17.10
N LEU A 197 -19.58 -14.27 -17.40
CA LEU A 197 -18.69 -15.03 -16.52
C LEU A 197 -18.21 -14.23 -15.29
N GLN A 198 -18.24 -12.92 -15.38
CA GLN A 198 -17.77 -12.00 -14.33
C GLN A 198 -18.91 -11.31 -13.56
N GLY A 199 -20.15 -11.78 -13.71
CA GLY A 199 -21.32 -11.23 -13.02
C GLY A 199 -22.35 -10.56 -13.94
N GLY A 200 -22.04 -10.33 -15.21
CA GLY A 200 -22.97 -9.80 -16.22
C GLY A 200 -23.56 -8.44 -15.83
N ALA A 201 -24.87 -8.32 -15.97
CA ALA A 201 -25.61 -7.09 -15.67
C ALA A 201 -25.58 -6.68 -14.18
N GLY A 202 -25.07 -7.54 -13.28
CA GLY A 202 -24.93 -7.25 -11.84
C GLY A 202 -23.57 -6.72 -11.42
N ALA A 203 -22.63 -6.54 -12.35
CA ALA A 203 -21.28 -6.10 -12.04
C ALA A 203 -20.72 -5.15 -13.11
N LEU A 204 -19.78 -4.32 -12.71
CA LEU A 204 -19.03 -3.42 -13.57
C LEU A 204 -17.54 -3.72 -13.45
N VAL A 205 -16.83 -3.67 -14.58
CA VAL A 205 -15.37 -3.67 -14.63
C VAL A 205 -14.90 -2.23 -14.82
N VAL A 206 -14.09 -1.75 -13.89
CA VAL A 206 -13.69 -0.34 -13.77
C VAL A 206 -12.20 -0.23 -14.02
N LEU A 207 -11.80 0.68 -14.89
CA LEU A 207 -10.41 1.02 -15.16
C LEU A 207 -10.04 2.31 -14.42
N LEU A 208 -8.99 2.24 -13.61
CA LEU A 208 -8.48 3.35 -12.81
C LEU A 208 -7.27 3.99 -13.46
N GLN A 209 -7.04 5.26 -13.14
CA GLN A 209 -5.78 5.95 -13.45
C GLN A 209 -4.60 5.22 -12.80
N GLY A 210 -3.41 5.35 -13.38
CA GLY A 210 -2.19 4.85 -12.77
C GLY A 210 -1.93 5.61 -11.46
N GLY A 211 -1.97 4.88 -10.35
CA GLY A 211 -1.68 5.45 -9.04
C GLY A 211 -0.21 5.85 -8.87
N PRO A 212 0.12 6.62 -7.82
CA PRO A 212 1.47 7.12 -7.55
C PRO A 212 2.50 5.99 -7.41
N ALA A 213 2.13 4.89 -6.78
CA ALA A 213 3.02 3.73 -6.61
C ALA A 213 3.50 3.11 -7.94
N ARG A 214 2.73 3.24 -9.01
CA ARG A 214 3.12 2.76 -10.35
C ARG A 214 3.97 3.77 -11.10
N SER A 215 3.69 5.07 -10.96
CA SER A 215 4.48 6.13 -11.59
C SER A 215 5.92 6.15 -11.06
N GLU A 216 6.13 5.89 -9.78
CA GLU A 216 7.46 5.77 -9.18
C GLU A 216 8.22 4.52 -9.69
N ARG A 217 7.55 3.38 -9.78
CA ARG A 217 8.17 2.14 -10.33
C ARG A 217 8.56 2.30 -11.80
N VAL A 218 7.73 2.98 -12.61
CA VAL A 218 8.04 3.27 -14.01
C VAL A 218 9.21 4.26 -14.12
N ARG A 219 9.24 5.32 -13.29
CA ARG A 219 10.37 6.27 -13.26
C ARG A 219 11.68 5.61 -12.83
N GLN A 220 11.64 4.74 -11.84
CA GLN A 220 12.83 3.97 -11.39
C GLN A 220 13.33 3.00 -12.47
N ALA A 221 12.42 2.32 -13.18
CA ALA A 221 12.77 1.42 -14.27
C ALA A 221 13.35 2.17 -15.49
N THR A 222 12.90 3.40 -15.75
CA THR A 222 13.42 4.25 -16.83
C THR A 222 14.80 4.81 -16.49
N ASN A 223 15.01 5.23 -15.24
CA ASN A 223 16.31 5.71 -14.76
C ASN A 223 17.39 4.59 -14.66
N ALA A 224 16.98 3.36 -14.40
CA ALA A 224 17.89 2.21 -14.38
C ALA A 224 18.35 1.76 -15.78
N LYS A 225 17.68 2.24 -16.84
CA LYS A 225 17.96 1.84 -18.23
C LYS A 225 18.79 2.85 -19.02
N THR A 226 19.17 3.99 -18.43
CA THR A 226 20.12 4.93 -18.98
C THR A 226 21.53 4.56 -18.49
N PRO A 227 22.38 3.92 -19.30
CA PRO A 227 23.79 3.76 -18.94
C PRO A 227 24.41 5.15 -18.94
N ASN A 228 25.07 5.47 -17.84
CA ASN A 228 25.90 6.67 -17.70
C ASN A 228 26.95 6.64 -18.83
N PRO A 229 27.02 7.64 -19.73
CA PRO A 229 28.12 7.69 -20.68
C PRO A 229 29.38 8.02 -19.86
N ALA A 230 30.22 7.02 -19.69
CA ALA A 230 31.55 7.18 -19.11
C ALA A 230 32.37 8.16 -19.95
N ILE A 231 32.92 9.15 -19.30
CA ILE A 231 34.02 10.02 -19.73
C ILE A 231 35.28 9.19 -19.76
#